data_f7976d61ab855a4c26382eac6cc265c2
#
_entry.id   f7976d61ab855a4c26382eac6cc265c2
#
_cell.length_a   1.000
_cell.length_b   1.000
_cell.length_c   1.000
_cell.angle_alpha   90.00
_cell.angle_beta   90.00
_cell.angle_gamma   90.00
#
_symmetry.space_group_name_H-M   'P 1'
#
loop_
_entity.id
_entity.type
_entity.pdbx_description
1 polymer ?
#
loop_
_entity_poly.entity_id
_entity_poly.type
_entity_poly.pdbx_seq_one_letter_code
_entity_poly.pdbx_strand_id
1 'polypeptide(L)'
;MWLDLSRFLSLTAPAAWMRRGSLGCAVVTVASTGDKIGKFDTVVARSIAVVDDSGAIVITLAPGDEEMNEDKNSGHIKTYDASSDTAKMLVSLGQYGYSGLVEVYHSNYYSGYDTQTAVSLGSDGLLGGEVMTWHINGERAVRLGSEDDADQPNGFVETYNSSGKKLVEVTSFAEYGTVTTYQPNGKESVRLSTKWELNGSSVEVNNKTSETIAQMYADEYGNGVVWAGNRKGMGRTLKPGP
;
A
#
# COMPACT_ATOMS: atom_id res chain seq x y z
N MET A 1 10.08 41.08 32.06
CA MET A 1 9.66 40.37 33.27
C MET A 1 9.96 38.90 33.06
N TRP A 2 11.06 38.42 33.61
CA TRP A 2 11.51 37.05 33.45
C TRP A 2 10.74 36.13 34.40
N LEU A 3 9.91 35.25 33.89
CA LEU A 3 9.36 34.18 34.68
C LEU A 3 10.40 33.07 34.75
N ASP A 4 10.98 32.90 35.94
CA ASP A 4 11.93 31.84 36.24
C ASP A 4 11.19 30.48 36.32
N LEU A 5 11.27 29.75 35.22
CA LEU A 5 10.68 28.42 35.06
C LEU A 5 11.34 27.35 35.97
N SER A 6 12.47 27.67 36.62
CA SER A 6 13.13 26.72 37.52
C SER A 6 12.32 26.39 38.77
N ARG A 7 11.31 27.16 39.09
CA ARG A 7 10.41 26.93 40.25
C ARG A 7 9.22 26.02 39.97
N PHE A 8 8.95 25.69 38.71
CA PHE A 8 7.82 24.79 38.38
C PHE A 8 8.20 23.32 38.24
N LEU A 9 9.49 22.97 38.25
CA LEU A 9 9.97 21.59 38.11
C LEU A 9 10.32 20.90 39.40
N SER A 10 10.03 21.46 40.55
CA SER A 10 10.17 20.76 41.84
C SER A 10 8.83 20.17 42.32
N LEU A 11 8.20 19.33 41.50
CA LEU A 11 7.24 18.36 42.00
C LEU A 11 7.98 17.18 42.59
N THR A 12 8.55 17.36 43.80
CA THR A 12 8.87 16.26 44.69
C THR A 12 7.56 15.68 45.23
N ALA A 13 6.93 14.81 44.45
CA ALA A 13 5.90 13.96 44.99
C ALA A 13 6.54 13.00 45.99
N PRO A 14 6.07 12.94 47.25
CA PRO A 14 6.60 11.97 48.22
C PRO A 14 6.32 10.57 47.69
N ALA A 15 7.34 9.71 47.74
CA ALA A 15 7.36 8.34 47.23
C ALA A 15 6.28 7.37 47.81
N ALA A 16 5.33 7.88 48.57
CA ALA A 16 4.30 7.08 49.25
C ALA A 16 3.02 6.83 48.44
N TRP A 17 2.85 7.45 47.25
CA TRP A 17 1.60 7.34 46.44
C TRP A 17 1.73 6.49 45.18
N MET A 18 2.83 5.78 45.01
CA MET A 18 2.95 4.79 43.91
C MET A 18 2.28 3.46 44.29
N ARG A 19 1.00 3.48 44.63
CA ARG A 19 0.17 2.28 44.65
C ARG A 19 -0.77 2.33 43.46
N ARG A 20 -0.44 1.48 42.47
CA ARG A 20 -1.32 0.86 41.48
C ARG A 20 -2.50 1.69 41.00
N GLY A 21 -2.48 2.19 39.77
CA GLY A 21 -3.67 2.34 38.97
C GLY A 21 -4.02 3.72 38.41
N SER A 22 -3.23 4.76 38.55
CA SER A 22 -3.44 6.00 37.78
C SER A 22 -2.13 6.42 37.13
N LEU A 23 -1.97 6.09 35.85
CA LEU A 23 -0.96 6.68 34.99
C LEU A 23 -1.28 8.16 34.83
N GLY A 24 -0.60 9.00 35.57
CA GLY A 24 -0.63 10.44 35.37
C GLY A 24 -0.12 10.74 33.98
N CYS A 25 -0.98 11.25 33.10
CA CYS A 25 -0.57 11.82 31.84
C CYS A 25 0.21 13.10 32.15
N ALA A 26 1.55 13.07 32.03
CA ALA A 26 2.35 14.29 32.09
C ALA A 26 2.22 14.99 30.75
N VAL A 27 1.35 16.00 30.66
CA VAL A 27 1.28 16.88 29.51
C VAL A 27 2.43 17.87 29.63
N VAL A 28 3.49 17.69 28.85
CA VAL A 28 4.54 18.69 28.72
C VAL A 28 4.12 19.66 27.62
N THR A 29 3.49 20.76 28.00
CA THR A 29 3.19 21.84 27.06
C THR A 29 4.41 22.73 26.95
N VAL A 30 5.16 22.66 25.86
CA VAL A 30 6.19 23.62 25.53
C VAL A 30 5.54 24.74 24.72
N ALA A 31 5.09 25.78 25.40
CA ALA A 31 4.62 27.00 24.74
C ALA A 31 5.86 27.80 24.31
N SER A 32 6.16 27.81 23.02
CA SER A 32 7.16 28.70 22.43
C SER A 32 6.54 30.06 22.19
N THR A 33 6.77 31.01 23.09
CA THR A 33 6.52 32.42 22.84
C THR A 33 7.78 33.05 22.26
N GLY A 34 7.89 33.08 20.93
CA GLY A 34 9.00 33.72 20.19
C GLY A 34 10.27 32.83 20.16
N ASP A 35 11.11 33.03 19.20
CA ASP A 35 12.39 32.46 18.73
C ASP A 35 13.25 31.54 19.63
N LYS A 36 12.73 30.95 20.66
CA LYS A 36 13.45 29.99 21.52
C LYS A 36 13.01 28.57 21.29
N ILE A 37 13.71 27.88 20.39
CA ILE A 37 13.59 26.44 20.21
C ILE A 37 14.24 25.76 21.43
N GLY A 38 13.43 25.02 22.20
CA GLY A 38 13.95 24.10 23.21
C GLY A 38 14.69 22.97 22.51
N LYS A 39 15.97 22.76 22.86
CA LYS A 39 16.76 21.61 22.40
C LYS A 39 16.72 20.53 23.48
N PHE A 40 16.29 19.35 23.09
CA PHE A 40 16.27 18.17 23.96
C PHE A 40 17.18 17.11 23.34
N ASP A 41 18.05 16.52 24.11
CA ASP A 41 18.88 15.39 23.67
C ASP A 41 18.04 14.12 23.51
N THR A 42 17.06 13.94 24.40
CA THR A 42 16.16 12.78 24.39
C THR A 42 14.82 13.15 25.01
N VAL A 43 13.74 12.70 24.38
CA VAL A 43 12.38 12.76 24.93
C VAL A 43 11.89 11.33 25.12
N VAL A 44 11.58 10.96 26.37
CA VAL A 44 10.94 9.67 26.69
C VAL A 44 9.52 9.95 27.09
N ALA A 45 8.59 9.55 26.25
CA ALA A 45 7.15 9.75 26.45
C ALA A 45 6.39 8.50 26.03
N ARG A 46 5.24 8.25 26.64
CA ARG A 46 4.33 7.17 26.22
C ARG A 46 3.61 7.53 24.93
N SER A 47 3.27 8.80 24.77
CA SER A 47 2.71 9.34 23.54
C SER A 47 3.12 10.80 23.37
N ILE A 48 3.17 11.27 22.13
CA ILE A 48 3.47 12.66 21.77
C ILE A 48 2.35 13.13 20.83
N ALA A 49 1.76 14.26 21.14
CA ALA A 49 0.84 14.96 20.24
C ALA A 49 1.43 16.32 19.88
N VAL A 50 1.46 16.65 18.60
CA VAL A 50 1.78 17.97 18.09
C VAL A 50 0.47 18.65 17.74
N VAL A 51 0.29 19.86 18.18
CA VAL A 51 -0.90 20.67 17.92
C VAL A 51 -0.54 21.92 17.11
N ASP A 52 -1.48 22.41 16.32
CA ASP A 52 -1.38 23.69 15.63
C ASP A 52 -1.66 24.88 16.57
N ASP A 53 -1.67 26.09 16.02
CA ASP A 53 -1.94 27.32 16.78
C ASP A 53 -3.36 27.38 17.37
N SER A 54 -4.31 26.62 16.86
CA SER A 54 -5.68 26.49 17.37
C SER A 54 -5.80 25.48 18.50
N GLY A 55 -4.74 24.66 18.72
CA GLY A 55 -4.76 23.52 19.65
C GLY A 55 -5.27 22.23 19.05
N ALA A 56 -5.55 22.18 17.76
CA ALA A 56 -5.94 20.97 17.06
C ALA A 56 -4.75 20.03 16.85
N ILE A 57 -4.94 18.73 17.04
CA ILE A 57 -3.87 17.72 16.85
C ILE A 57 -3.58 17.57 15.37
N VAL A 58 -2.30 17.75 14.99
CA VAL A 58 -1.81 17.57 13.61
C VAL A 58 -0.87 16.38 13.46
N ILE A 59 -0.20 15.93 14.53
CA ILE A 59 0.61 14.71 14.53
C ILE A 59 0.41 13.98 15.86
N THR A 60 0.33 12.65 15.80
CA THR A 60 0.42 11.78 16.98
C THR A 60 1.50 10.74 16.81
N LEU A 61 2.24 10.46 17.90
CA LEU A 61 3.07 9.27 18.09
C LEU A 61 2.53 8.57 19.33
N ALA A 62 2.08 7.33 19.18
CA ALA A 62 1.47 6.60 20.28
C ALA A 62 1.72 5.09 20.15
N PRO A 63 1.58 4.33 21.24
CA PRO A 63 1.47 2.87 21.14
C PRO A 63 0.30 2.47 20.23
N GLY A 64 0.34 1.27 19.69
CA GLY A 64 -0.74 0.71 18.89
C GLY A 64 -2.06 0.69 19.65
N ASP A 65 -3.14 0.88 18.91
CA ASP A 65 -4.50 0.88 19.46
C ASP A 65 -4.90 -0.56 19.81
N GLU A 66 -5.36 -0.77 21.04
CA GLU A 66 -5.76 -2.10 21.52
C GLU A 66 -6.96 -2.67 20.74
N GLU A 67 -7.75 -1.81 20.10
CA GLU A 67 -8.92 -2.22 19.30
C GLU A 67 -8.53 -2.76 17.90
N MET A 68 -7.34 -2.38 17.38
CA MET A 68 -6.91 -2.76 16.03
C MET A 68 -5.79 -3.79 16.01
N ASN A 69 -5.14 -4.04 17.14
CA ASN A 69 -3.96 -4.89 17.14
C ASN A 69 -3.76 -5.60 18.47
N GLU A 70 -3.75 -6.93 18.44
CA GLU A 70 -3.47 -7.76 19.61
C GLU A 70 -2.07 -7.56 20.18
N ASP A 71 -1.18 -6.87 19.45
CA ASP A 71 0.21 -6.67 19.86
C ASP A 71 0.41 -5.29 20.51
N LYS A 72 0.36 -5.27 21.84
CA LYS A 72 0.54 -4.06 22.69
C LYS A 72 1.92 -3.38 22.55
N ASN A 73 2.82 -3.95 21.78
CA ASN A 73 4.19 -3.45 21.58
C ASN A 73 4.36 -2.67 20.28
N SER A 74 3.31 -2.55 19.47
CA SER A 74 3.36 -1.75 18.25
C SER A 74 3.23 -0.26 18.57
N GLY A 75 3.74 0.58 17.67
CA GLY A 75 3.59 2.03 17.72
C GLY A 75 3.11 2.57 16.39
N HIS A 76 2.49 3.75 16.42
CA HIS A 76 2.07 4.42 15.19
C HIS A 76 2.45 5.90 15.17
N ILE A 77 2.61 6.42 13.98
CA ILE A 77 2.71 7.85 13.69
C ILE A 77 1.54 8.20 12.77
N LYS A 78 0.70 9.14 13.17
CA LYS A 78 -0.42 9.60 12.36
C LYS A 78 -0.34 11.11 12.16
N THR A 79 -0.68 11.59 10.98
CA THR A 79 -0.83 13.02 10.68
C THR A 79 -2.28 13.31 10.31
N TYR A 80 -2.74 14.53 10.62
CA TYR A 80 -4.12 14.92 10.44
C TYR A 80 -4.24 16.27 9.74
N ASP A 81 -5.29 16.42 8.94
CA ASP A 81 -5.79 17.71 8.50
C ASP A 81 -6.78 18.22 9.55
N ALA A 82 -6.40 19.27 10.24
CA ALA A 82 -7.22 19.92 11.28
C ALA A 82 -8.04 21.10 10.74
N SER A 83 -8.10 21.31 9.42
CA SER A 83 -8.83 22.45 8.81
C SER A 83 -10.35 22.32 8.88
N SER A 84 -10.88 21.18 9.32
CA SER A 84 -12.31 20.92 9.49
C SER A 84 -12.65 20.59 10.94
N ASP A 85 -13.92 20.70 11.32
CA ASP A 85 -14.42 20.37 12.69
C ASP A 85 -14.12 18.93 13.11
N THR A 86 -13.84 18.04 12.16
CA THR A 86 -13.38 16.67 12.38
C THR A 86 -11.99 16.51 11.78
N ALA A 87 -11.00 16.21 12.60
CA ALA A 87 -9.63 15.93 12.15
C ALA A 87 -9.64 14.73 11.21
N LYS A 88 -9.14 14.93 9.98
CA LYS A 88 -9.04 13.86 8.98
C LYS A 88 -7.63 13.31 8.93
N MET A 89 -7.47 12.00 9.05
CA MET A 89 -6.18 11.36 8.94
C MET A 89 -5.64 11.48 7.51
N LEU A 90 -4.39 11.93 7.37
CA LEU A 90 -3.71 12.09 6.09
C LEU A 90 -2.71 10.98 5.85
N VAL A 91 -1.90 10.64 6.86
CA VAL A 91 -0.89 9.59 6.78
C VAL A 91 -0.91 8.78 8.07
N SER A 92 -0.75 7.48 7.94
CA SER A 92 -0.53 6.56 9.05
C SER A 92 0.72 5.71 8.76
N LEU A 93 1.64 5.65 9.72
CA LEU A 93 2.72 4.68 9.76
C LEU A 93 2.50 3.83 11.00
N GLY A 94 2.44 2.53 10.85
CA GLY A 94 2.17 1.65 11.98
C GLY A 94 2.45 0.20 11.65
N GLN A 95 1.83 -0.66 12.42
CA GLN A 95 1.90 -2.09 12.23
C GLN A 95 0.48 -2.64 12.05
N TYR A 96 0.34 -3.55 11.12
CA TYR A 96 -0.87 -4.36 10.97
C TYR A 96 -0.48 -5.84 11.12
N GLY A 97 -0.96 -6.49 12.16
CA GLY A 97 -0.50 -7.82 12.52
C GLY A 97 1.01 -7.83 12.79
N TYR A 98 1.77 -8.63 12.07
CA TYR A 98 3.24 -8.74 12.19
C TYR A 98 3.99 -7.85 11.19
N SER A 99 3.32 -7.01 10.43
CA SER A 99 3.90 -6.28 9.30
C SER A 99 3.83 -4.78 9.49
N GLY A 100 4.84 -4.05 9.00
CA GLY A 100 4.81 -2.60 8.92
C GLY A 100 3.85 -2.14 7.82
N LEU A 101 3.12 -1.06 8.08
CA LEU A 101 2.16 -0.47 7.15
C LEU A 101 2.35 1.04 7.07
N VAL A 102 2.38 1.56 5.86
CA VAL A 102 2.30 2.99 5.57
C VAL A 102 1.03 3.23 4.74
N GLU A 103 0.16 4.11 5.19
CA GLU A 103 -1.04 4.48 4.47
C GLU A 103 -1.12 5.99 4.27
N VAL A 104 -1.55 6.39 3.08
CA VAL A 104 -1.91 7.76 2.73
C VAL A 104 -3.40 7.79 2.40
N TYR A 105 -4.10 8.78 2.90
CA TYR A 105 -5.55 8.87 2.77
C TYR A 105 -5.96 10.07 1.92
N HIS A 106 -7.05 9.92 1.18
CA HIS A 106 -7.78 11.03 0.58
C HIS A 106 -8.79 11.60 1.58
N SER A 107 -8.80 12.90 1.75
CA SER A 107 -9.97 13.58 2.31
C SER A 107 -11.01 13.73 1.20
N ASN A 108 -12.04 12.91 1.21
CA ASN A 108 -13.05 12.94 0.16
C ASN A 108 -14.05 14.07 0.42
N TYR A 109 -13.81 15.25 -0.15
CA TYR A 109 -14.66 16.44 0.03
C TYR A 109 -16.08 16.28 -0.55
N TYR A 110 -16.27 15.33 -1.49
CA TYR A 110 -17.52 15.20 -2.24
C TYR A 110 -18.42 14.02 -1.85
N SER A 111 -17.94 13.03 -1.13
CA SER A 111 -18.69 11.77 -0.94
C SER A 111 -19.27 11.55 0.45
N GLY A 112 -18.99 12.44 1.42
CA GLY A 112 -19.48 12.27 2.80
C GLY A 112 -18.86 11.09 3.56
N TYR A 113 -17.90 10.37 2.96
CA TYR A 113 -17.10 9.36 3.64
C TYR A 113 -15.84 9.99 4.21
N ASP A 114 -15.54 9.70 5.47
CA ASP A 114 -14.58 10.46 6.25
C ASP A 114 -13.13 10.38 5.73
N THR A 115 -12.66 9.23 5.27
CA THR A 115 -11.35 9.06 4.65
C THR A 115 -11.33 7.77 3.83
N GLN A 116 -10.63 7.80 2.69
CA GLN A 116 -10.36 6.60 1.89
C GLN A 116 -8.86 6.46 1.69
N THR A 117 -8.34 5.24 1.77
CA THR A 117 -6.95 4.96 1.47
C THR A 117 -6.66 5.30 0.00
N ALA A 118 -5.64 6.12 -0.22
CA ALA A 118 -5.15 6.46 -1.55
C ALA A 118 -3.97 5.57 -1.95
N VAL A 119 -3.06 5.35 -1.01
CA VAL A 119 -1.86 4.52 -1.17
C VAL A 119 -1.65 3.73 0.10
N SER A 120 -1.29 2.45 -0.01
CA SER A 120 -0.68 1.69 1.08
C SER A 120 0.63 1.04 0.63
N LEU A 121 1.54 0.91 1.56
CA LEU A 121 2.78 0.16 1.45
C LEU A 121 2.90 -0.72 2.68
N GLY A 122 2.96 -2.02 2.49
CA GLY A 122 3.02 -2.95 3.61
C GLY A 122 3.19 -4.39 3.18
N SER A 123 2.91 -5.29 4.10
CA SER A 123 2.82 -6.72 3.86
C SER A 123 1.65 -7.25 4.68
N ASP A 124 0.92 -8.20 4.18
CA ASP A 124 -0.18 -8.85 4.93
C ASP A 124 0.30 -10.00 5.84
N GLY A 125 1.62 -10.16 5.97
CA GLY A 125 2.25 -11.17 6.85
C GLY A 125 2.34 -12.57 6.24
N LEU A 126 1.61 -12.85 5.19
CA LEU A 126 1.63 -14.12 4.44
C LEU A 126 2.20 -13.94 3.04
N LEU A 127 2.01 -12.76 2.47
CA LEU A 127 2.49 -12.38 1.15
C LEU A 127 3.68 -11.44 1.34
N GLY A 128 4.54 -11.35 0.38
CA GLY A 128 5.68 -10.41 0.39
C GLY A 128 5.24 -8.94 0.52
N GLY A 129 6.18 -8.03 0.35
CA GLY A 129 5.86 -6.59 0.37
C GLY A 129 4.92 -6.21 -0.77
N GLU A 130 3.98 -5.31 -0.49
CA GLU A 130 2.97 -4.86 -1.45
C GLU A 130 2.82 -3.34 -1.44
N VAL A 131 2.65 -2.77 -2.63
CA VAL A 131 2.22 -1.38 -2.83
C VAL A 131 0.87 -1.38 -3.52
N MET A 132 -0.11 -0.74 -2.93
CA MET A 132 -1.43 -0.56 -3.53
C MET A 132 -1.79 0.91 -3.66
N THR A 133 -2.51 1.24 -4.74
CA THR A 133 -3.18 2.52 -4.90
C THR A 133 -4.65 2.29 -5.19
N TRP A 134 -5.49 3.26 -4.83
CA TRP A 134 -6.93 3.18 -5.04
C TRP A 134 -7.45 4.34 -5.86
N HIS A 135 -8.52 4.08 -6.59
CA HIS A 135 -9.36 5.12 -7.17
C HIS A 135 -10.14 5.84 -6.06
N ILE A 136 -10.58 7.06 -6.34
CA ILE A 136 -11.39 7.87 -5.42
C ILE A 136 -12.70 7.19 -4.97
N ASN A 137 -13.16 6.19 -5.69
CA ASN A 137 -14.35 5.39 -5.34
C ASN A 137 -14.04 4.15 -4.48
N GLY A 138 -12.78 4.00 -4.03
CA GLY A 138 -12.35 2.89 -3.17
C GLY A 138 -11.98 1.60 -3.91
N GLU A 139 -12.10 1.55 -5.23
CA GLU A 139 -11.64 0.41 -6.02
C GLU A 139 -10.11 0.46 -6.21
N ARG A 140 -9.44 -0.67 -6.30
CA ARG A 140 -8.00 -0.73 -6.58
C ARG A 140 -7.70 -0.11 -7.92
N ALA A 141 -6.61 0.66 -8.00
CA ALA A 141 -6.10 1.22 -9.25
C ALA A 141 -4.84 0.48 -9.72
N VAL A 142 -3.88 0.29 -8.82
CA VAL A 142 -2.63 -0.44 -9.08
C VAL A 142 -2.31 -1.31 -7.89
N ARG A 143 -1.75 -2.49 -8.15
CA ARG A 143 -1.17 -3.39 -7.17
C ARG A 143 0.20 -3.84 -7.67
N LEU A 144 1.22 -3.71 -6.83
CA LEU A 144 2.59 -4.16 -7.09
C LEU A 144 3.05 -4.96 -5.88
N GLY A 145 3.55 -6.16 -6.07
CA GLY A 145 3.98 -6.97 -4.94
C GLY A 145 4.56 -8.31 -5.33
N SER A 146 4.65 -9.18 -4.34
CA SER A 146 5.00 -10.58 -4.52
C SER A 146 3.97 -11.45 -3.82
N GLU A 147 3.59 -12.54 -4.45
CA GLU A 147 2.85 -13.63 -3.81
C GLU A 147 3.87 -14.65 -3.34
N ASP A 148 3.86 -14.91 -2.05
CA ASP A 148 4.70 -15.95 -1.46
C ASP A 148 3.92 -17.27 -1.49
N ASP A 149 3.80 -17.84 -2.69
CA ASP A 149 3.46 -19.25 -2.79
C ASP A 149 4.71 -20.02 -2.34
N ALA A 150 4.60 -20.83 -1.27
CA ALA A 150 5.73 -21.46 -0.60
C ALA A 150 6.68 -22.24 -1.54
N ASP A 151 6.18 -22.62 -2.71
CA ASP A 151 6.95 -23.32 -3.72
C ASP A 151 7.49 -22.40 -4.84
N GLN A 152 6.87 -21.23 -5.07
CA GLN A 152 7.25 -20.34 -6.19
C GLN A 152 6.90 -18.87 -5.90
N PRO A 153 7.81 -18.09 -5.28
CA PRO A 153 7.58 -16.67 -5.05
C PRO A 153 7.46 -15.93 -6.40
N ASN A 154 6.36 -15.24 -6.59
CA ASN A 154 6.05 -14.53 -7.83
C ASN A 154 5.94 -13.03 -7.58
N GLY A 155 6.60 -12.23 -8.43
CA GLY A 155 6.37 -10.79 -8.48
C GLY A 155 5.26 -10.45 -9.47
N PHE A 156 4.46 -9.44 -9.15
CA PHE A 156 3.39 -9.00 -10.04
C PHE A 156 3.23 -7.47 -10.06
N VAL A 157 2.68 -6.98 -11.16
CA VAL A 157 2.13 -5.64 -11.31
C VAL A 157 0.76 -5.77 -11.95
N GLU A 158 -0.26 -5.23 -11.31
CA GLU A 158 -1.63 -5.26 -11.79
C GLU A 158 -2.20 -3.85 -11.88
N THR A 159 -2.98 -3.58 -12.91
CA THR A 159 -3.77 -2.34 -13.03
C THR A 159 -5.23 -2.66 -13.18
N TYR A 160 -6.08 -1.79 -12.66
CA TYR A 160 -7.53 -1.97 -12.62
C TYR A 160 -8.25 -0.72 -13.13
N ASN A 161 -9.43 -0.88 -13.65
CA ASN A 161 -10.30 0.25 -13.96
C ASN A 161 -11.09 0.69 -12.69
N SER A 162 -11.81 1.80 -12.82
CA SER A 162 -12.64 2.34 -11.73
C SER A 162 -13.82 1.45 -11.29
N SER A 163 -14.05 0.31 -11.94
CA SER A 163 -15.02 -0.72 -11.50
C SER A 163 -14.33 -1.95 -10.90
N GLY A 164 -13.04 -1.86 -10.54
CA GLY A 164 -12.28 -2.95 -9.93
C GLY A 164 -11.92 -4.11 -10.89
N LYS A 165 -12.08 -3.94 -12.21
CA LYS A 165 -11.73 -4.98 -13.19
C LYS A 165 -10.28 -4.83 -13.61
N LYS A 166 -9.53 -5.93 -13.59
CA LYS A 166 -8.15 -6.00 -14.06
C LYS A 166 -8.06 -5.63 -15.54
N LEU A 167 -7.11 -4.75 -15.87
CA LEU A 167 -6.82 -4.30 -17.23
C LEU A 167 -5.50 -4.87 -17.75
N VAL A 168 -4.47 -4.85 -16.92
CA VAL A 168 -3.14 -5.34 -17.25
C VAL A 168 -2.60 -6.11 -16.07
N GLU A 169 -1.88 -7.17 -16.36
CA GLU A 169 -1.12 -7.97 -15.41
C GLU A 169 0.27 -8.24 -15.99
N VAL A 170 1.28 -7.96 -15.20
CA VAL A 170 2.65 -8.41 -15.42
C VAL A 170 2.98 -9.31 -14.26
N THR A 171 3.29 -10.56 -14.52
CA THR A 171 3.61 -11.53 -13.46
C THR A 171 4.77 -12.41 -13.88
N SER A 172 5.48 -12.91 -12.89
CA SER A 172 6.44 -13.98 -13.05
C SER A 172 5.91 -15.25 -12.42
N PHE A 173 6.17 -16.39 -13.02
CA PHE A 173 5.88 -17.69 -12.47
C PHE A 173 7.12 -18.56 -12.63
N ALA A 174 7.77 -18.90 -11.53
CA ALA A 174 9.06 -19.58 -11.55
C ALA A 174 10.08 -18.80 -12.41
N GLU A 175 10.53 -19.40 -13.51
CA GLU A 175 11.52 -18.84 -14.44
C GLU A 175 10.87 -18.05 -15.60
N TYR A 176 9.54 -17.90 -15.61
CA TYR A 176 8.79 -17.34 -16.74
C TYR A 176 8.12 -16.03 -16.35
N GLY A 177 8.10 -15.09 -17.30
CA GLY A 177 7.36 -13.85 -17.17
C GLY A 177 6.19 -13.80 -18.15
N THR A 178 5.08 -13.20 -17.73
CA THR A 178 3.93 -12.95 -18.59
C THR A 178 3.49 -11.49 -18.51
N VAL A 179 2.99 -10.98 -19.63
CA VAL A 179 2.24 -9.74 -19.68
C VAL A 179 0.89 -10.04 -20.32
N THR A 180 -0.18 -9.81 -19.57
CA THR A 180 -1.53 -10.07 -20.02
C THR A 180 -2.37 -8.80 -19.98
N THR A 181 -3.11 -8.52 -21.05
CA THR A 181 -4.12 -7.47 -21.07
C THR A 181 -5.51 -8.08 -21.10
N TYR A 182 -6.47 -7.40 -20.48
CA TYR A 182 -7.83 -7.89 -20.32
C TYR A 182 -8.84 -6.99 -21.03
N GLN A 183 -9.90 -7.59 -21.54
CA GLN A 183 -11.05 -6.90 -22.07
C GLN A 183 -11.97 -6.43 -20.92
N PRO A 184 -12.89 -5.48 -21.15
CA PRO A 184 -13.85 -5.03 -20.13
C PRO A 184 -14.72 -6.15 -19.53
N ASN A 185 -14.87 -7.28 -20.22
CA ASN A 185 -15.58 -8.47 -19.75
C ASN A 185 -14.71 -9.40 -18.86
N GLY A 186 -13.46 -9.02 -18.58
CA GLY A 186 -12.52 -9.79 -17.77
C GLY A 186 -11.78 -10.92 -18.51
N LYS A 187 -12.00 -11.05 -19.83
CA LYS A 187 -11.31 -12.06 -20.63
C LYS A 187 -9.99 -11.53 -21.17
N GLU A 188 -9.02 -12.42 -21.33
CA GLU A 188 -7.72 -12.07 -21.89
C GLU A 188 -7.87 -11.54 -23.33
N SER A 189 -7.12 -10.48 -23.63
CA SER A 189 -7.07 -9.87 -24.94
C SER A 189 -5.74 -10.15 -25.64
N VAL A 190 -4.63 -9.84 -24.98
CA VAL A 190 -3.28 -10.11 -25.48
C VAL A 190 -2.46 -10.73 -24.36
N ARG A 191 -1.68 -11.75 -24.69
CA ARG A 191 -0.71 -12.36 -23.78
C ARG A 191 0.65 -12.40 -24.45
N LEU A 192 1.67 -11.90 -23.74
CA LEU A 192 3.08 -12.15 -24.02
C LEU A 192 3.58 -13.11 -22.95
N SER A 193 4.17 -14.22 -23.35
CA SER A 193 4.63 -15.21 -22.38
C SER A 193 5.82 -16.00 -22.92
N THR A 194 6.59 -16.57 -22.01
CA THR A 194 7.57 -17.61 -22.34
C THR A 194 6.86 -18.96 -22.26
N LYS A 195 6.91 -19.74 -23.32
CA LYS A 195 6.38 -21.13 -23.34
C LYS A 195 7.48 -22.08 -22.90
N TRP A 196 7.34 -22.65 -21.71
CA TRP A 196 8.35 -23.57 -21.16
C TRP A 196 8.50 -24.85 -22.02
N GLU A 197 7.40 -25.36 -22.59
CA GLU A 197 7.40 -26.57 -23.42
C GLU A 197 8.22 -26.42 -24.71
N LEU A 198 8.40 -25.20 -25.21
CA LEU A 198 9.07 -24.92 -26.47
C LEU A 198 10.36 -24.11 -26.27
N ASN A 199 10.77 -23.81 -25.04
CA ASN A 199 11.89 -22.91 -24.72
C ASN A 199 11.84 -21.58 -25.52
N GLY A 200 10.65 -21.10 -25.81
CA GLY A 200 10.42 -19.95 -26.65
C GLY A 200 9.37 -18.99 -26.09
N SER A 201 9.40 -17.77 -26.59
CA SER A 201 8.41 -16.75 -26.25
C SER A 201 7.25 -16.76 -27.24
N SER A 202 6.08 -16.32 -26.79
CA SER A 202 4.89 -16.18 -27.63
C SER A 202 4.17 -14.86 -27.40
N VAL A 203 3.53 -14.39 -28.45
CA VAL A 203 2.50 -13.34 -28.40
C VAL A 203 1.21 -13.96 -28.86
N GLU A 204 0.16 -13.84 -28.09
CA GLU A 204 -1.17 -14.34 -28.40
C GLU A 204 -2.17 -13.20 -28.40
N VAL A 205 -3.05 -13.15 -29.39
CA VAL A 205 -4.15 -12.20 -29.49
C VAL A 205 -5.45 -12.98 -29.50
N ASN A 206 -6.34 -12.63 -28.60
CA ASN A 206 -7.63 -13.29 -28.39
C ASN A 206 -8.79 -12.38 -28.83
N ASN A 207 -9.85 -12.99 -29.31
CA ASN A 207 -11.11 -12.31 -29.58
C ASN A 207 -11.91 -12.08 -28.27
N LYS A 208 -13.09 -11.45 -28.38
CA LYS A 208 -13.97 -11.16 -27.24
C LYS A 208 -14.49 -12.40 -26.48
N THR A 209 -14.31 -13.60 -27.03
CA THR A 209 -14.72 -14.87 -26.45
C THR A 209 -13.55 -15.66 -25.86
N SER A 210 -12.32 -15.08 -25.89
CA SER A 210 -11.04 -15.70 -25.50
C SER A 210 -10.56 -16.82 -26.42
N GLU A 211 -11.02 -16.82 -27.68
CA GLU A 211 -10.47 -17.69 -28.69
C GLU A 211 -9.27 -17.02 -29.34
N THR A 212 -8.13 -17.67 -29.41
CA THR A 212 -6.92 -17.14 -30.05
C THR A 212 -7.16 -16.96 -31.54
N ILE A 213 -6.90 -15.76 -32.04
CA ILE A 213 -7.06 -15.37 -33.45
C ILE A 213 -5.75 -15.00 -34.14
N ALA A 214 -4.68 -14.76 -33.38
CA ALA A 214 -3.34 -14.59 -33.91
C ALA A 214 -2.30 -15.03 -32.88
N GLN A 215 -1.19 -15.58 -33.37
CA GLN A 215 -0.04 -15.96 -32.56
C GLN A 215 1.26 -15.66 -33.29
N MET A 216 2.29 -15.30 -32.51
CA MET A 216 3.70 -15.28 -32.91
C MET A 216 4.47 -16.12 -31.91
N TYR A 217 5.25 -17.08 -32.36
CA TYR A 217 6.03 -17.95 -31.46
C TYR A 217 7.24 -18.58 -32.21
N ALA A 218 8.14 -19.19 -31.46
CA ALA A 218 9.19 -20.04 -32.02
C ALA A 218 8.66 -21.48 -32.09
N ASP A 219 8.92 -22.17 -33.22
CA ASP A 219 8.65 -23.61 -33.34
C ASP A 219 9.74 -24.46 -32.64
N GLU A 220 9.61 -25.75 -32.68
CA GLU A 220 10.53 -26.71 -32.07
C GLU A 220 11.96 -26.65 -32.63
N TYR A 221 12.16 -26.05 -33.82
CA TYR A 221 13.46 -25.83 -34.45
C TYR A 221 14.02 -24.43 -34.21
N GLY A 222 13.30 -23.58 -33.44
CA GLY A 222 13.68 -22.19 -33.17
C GLY A 222 13.33 -21.21 -34.28
N ASN A 223 12.53 -21.61 -35.27
CA ASN A 223 12.07 -20.70 -36.32
C ASN A 223 10.88 -19.85 -35.84
N GLY A 224 10.83 -18.59 -36.25
CA GLY A 224 9.70 -17.72 -36.02
C GLY A 224 8.48 -18.16 -36.84
N VAL A 225 7.35 -18.32 -36.18
CA VAL A 225 6.07 -18.67 -36.76
C VAL A 225 5.05 -17.59 -36.49
N VAL A 226 4.32 -17.19 -37.51
CA VAL A 226 3.15 -16.29 -37.37
C VAL A 226 1.92 -17.04 -37.84
N TRP A 227 0.91 -17.11 -36.98
CA TRP A 227 -0.36 -17.71 -37.30
C TRP A 227 -1.49 -16.69 -37.12
N ALA A 228 -2.44 -16.69 -38.05
CA ALA A 228 -3.66 -15.92 -37.95
C ALA A 228 -4.85 -16.77 -38.38
N GLY A 229 -5.92 -16.74 -37.60
CA GLY A 229 -7.11 -17.53 -37.83
C GLY A 229 -8.41 -16.74 -37.66
N ASN A 230 -9.49 -17.34 -38.11
CA ASN A 230 -10.83 -16.87 -37.81
C ASN A 230 -11.33 -17.49 -36.50
N ARG A 231 -12.48 -17.02 -36.00
CA ARG A 231 -13.09 -17.53 -34.76
C ARG A 231 -13.48 -19.02 -34.76
N LYS A 232 -13.38 -19.72 -35.90
CA LYS A 232 -13.55 -21.19 -36.00
C LYS A 232 -12.23 -21.94 -35.97
N GLY A 233 -11.11 -21.26 -35.67
CA GLY A 233 -9.77 -21.86 -35.65
C GLY A 233 -9.17 -22.11 -37.03
N MET A 234 -9.87 -21.78 -38.12
CA MET A 234 -9.32 -21.90 -39.47
C MET A 234 -8.40 -20.70 -39.74
N GLY A 235 -7.16 -20.93 -40.06
CA GLY A 235 -6.19 -19.87 -40.25
C GLY A 235 -5.09 -20.23 -41.25
N ARG A 236 -4.14 -19.30 -41.37
CA ARG A 236 -2.90 -19.47 -42.14
C ARG A 236 -1.71 -19.31 -41.23
N THR A 237 -0.69 -20.10 -41.52
CA THR A 237 0.61 -20.05 -40.83
C THR A 237 1.64 -19.59 -41.82
N LEU A 238 2.48 -18.62 -41.42
CA LEU A 238 3.68 -18.23 -42.10
C LEU A 238 4.86 -18.81 -41.32
N LYS A 239 5.68 -19.58 -42.02
CA LYS A 239 6.97 -20.12 -41.51
C LYS A 239 8.07 -19.69 -42.47
N PRO A 240 9.32 -19.51 -42.01
CA PRO A 240 10.46 -19.38 -42.89
C PRO A 240 10.52 -20.58 -43.82
N GLY A 241 10.86 -20.35 -45.08
CA GLY A 241 11.16 -21.42 -46.00
C GLY A 241 12.46 -22.16 -45.61
N PRO A 242 12.66 -23.33 -46.14
CA PRO A 242 13.93 -24.06 -45.98
C PRO A 242 15.12 -23.28 -46.55
#